data_e5e50ed9406c6dad814f591e3a2eafe1
#
_entry.id   e5e50ed9406c6dad814f591e3a2eafe1
#
_cell.length_a   1.000
_cell.length_b   1.000
_cell.length_c   1.000
_cell.angle_alpha   90.00
_cell.angle_beta   90.00
_cell.angle_gamma   90.00
#
_symmetry.space_group_name_H-M   'P 1'
#
loop_
_entity.id
_entity.type
_entity.pdbx_description
1 polymer ?
#
loop_
_entity_poly.entity_id
_entity_poly.type
_entity_poly.pdbx_seq_one_letter_code
_entity_poly.pdbx_strand_id
1 'polypeptide(L)'
;SEMCIRDSSCDVEKKEDVTKLFENVKSHWGEIDFVVHAIAFSDKSELSGEYLNTTRENFLRSMLISCFSFTEVAKEASKVMKEGGSLITLSYEANKAIPNYNVMGVCKAALESSVKYLARDLGKKGVRVNAISAGPIKTLAASAIGDAKFLYKWNEDHSLLKRNVDIHDVGNSALYLLSDLANGVTGEIHYVDAGYN
;
A
#
# COMPACT_ATOMS: atom_id res chain seq x y z
N SER A 1 6.14 20.91 -18.68
CA SER A 1 6.45 21.16 -17.25
C SER A 1 7.44 20.11 -16.79
N GLU A 2 8.60 20.51 -16.34
CA GLU A 2 9.58 19.59 -15.78
C GLU A 2 9.01 19.03 -14.48
N MET A 3 8.92 17.71 -14.42
CA MET A 3 8.56 17.00 -13.21
C MET A 3 9.74 17.07 -12.24
N CYS A 4 9.63 17.88 -11.19
CA CYS A 4 10.66 17.97 -10.17
C CYS A 4 10.65 16.69 -9.31
N ILE A 5 11.54 15.75 -9.63
CA ILE A 5 11.80 14.58 -8.79
C ILE A 5 12.87 14.96 -7.77
N ARG A 6 12.58 14.76 -6.49
CA ARG A 6 13.52 14.88 -5.39
C ARG A 6 13.52 13.59 -4.59
N ASP A 7 14.68 12.97 -4.48
CA ASP A 7 14.87 11.80 -3.66
C ASP A 7 15.25 12.20 -2.24
N SER A 8 14.63 11.54 -1.27
CA SER A 8 14.98 11.62 0.15
C SER A 8 15.11 10.23 0.71
N SER A 9 16.24 9.92 1.32
CA SER A 9 16.43 8.66 2.01
C SER A 9 15.49 8.61 3.22
N CYS A 10 14.73 7.51 3.35
CA CYS A 10 13.81 7.28 4.47
C CYS A 10 13.72 5.79 4.73
N ASP A 11 14.17 5.38 5.90
CA ASP A 11 13.98 4.04 6.42
C ASP A 11 12.75 4.04 7.34
N VAL A 12 11.67 3.41 6.90
CA VAL A 12 10.41 3.38 7.66
C VAL A 12 10.47 2.55 8.94
N GLU A 13 11.55 1.80 9.17
CA GLU A 13 11.81 1.17 10.47
C GLU A 13 12.28 2.22 11.51
N LYS A 14 12.69 3.41 11.08
CA LYS A 14 13.17 4.50 11.92
C LYS A 14 12.17 5.65 11.91
N LYS A 15 11.51 5.84 13.03
CA LYS A 15 10.52 6.91 13.19
C LYS A 15 11.10 8.30 12.87
N GLU A 16 12.37 8.51 13.22
CA GLU A 16 13.08 9.77 13.00
C GLU A 16 13.23 10.07 11.51
N ASP A 17 13.44 9.04 10.68
CA ASP A 17 13.57 9.19 9.23
C ASP A 17 12.23 9.62 8.61
N VAL A 18 11.10 9.04 9.06
CA VAL A 18 9.77 9.44 8.62
C VAL A 18 9.48 10.89 9.00
N THR A 19 9.77 11.28 10.24
CA THR A 19 9.60 12.67 10.69
C THR A 19 10.43 13.63 9.85
N LYS A 20 11.73 13.35 9.66
CA LYS A 20 12.65 14.15 8.86
C LYS A 20 12.22 14.26 7.39
N LEU A 21 11.67 13.19 6.82
CA LEU A 21 11.12 13.23 5.45
C LEU A 21 10.06 14.33 5.34
N PHE A 22 9.08 14.37 6.25
CA PHE A 22 7.99 15.35 6.18
C PHE A 22 8.43 16.76 6.59
N GLU A 23 9.46 16.94 7.42
CA GLU A 23 10.12 18.22 7.63
C GLU A 23 10.75 18.74 6.34
N ASN A 24 11.46 17.88 5.60
CA ASN A 24 12.02 18.21 4.29
C ASN A 24 10.92 18.57 3.28
N VAL A 25 9.85 17.78 3.22
CA VAL A 25 8.67 18.06 2.36
C VAL A 25 8.11 19.44 2.67
N LYS A 26 7.89 19.75 3.95
CA LYS A 26 7.39 21.05 4.38
C LYS A 26 8.31 22.20 4.00
N SER A 27 9.63 22.03 4.16
CA SER A 27 10.59 23.07 3.84
C SER A 27 10.68 23.38 2.34
N HIS A 28 10.42 22.39 1.47
CA HIS A 28 10.56 22.53 0.03
C HIS A 28 9.25 22.89 -0.68
N TRP A 29 8.12 22.30 -0.24
CA TRP A 29 6.83 22.45 -0.90
C TRP A 29 5.79 23.17 -0.05
N GLY A 30 6.01 23.31 1.25
CA GLY A 30 5.05 23.87 2.19
C GLY A 30 3.94 22.88 2.50
N GLU A 31 3.11 22.58 1.51
CA GLU A 31 1.98 21.66 1.61
C GLU A 31 1.99 20.64 0.48
N ILE A 32 1.31 19.50 0.69
CA ILE A 32 1.13 18.44 -0.31
C ILE A 32 -0.35 18.10 -0.48
N ASP A 33 -0.70 17.64 -1.65
CA ASP A 33 -2.09 17.27 -2.01
C ASP A 33 -2.37 15.79 -1.74
N PHE A 34 -1.37 14.93 -1.90
CA PHE A 34 -1.57 13.49 -1.72
C PHE A 34 -0.28 12.74 -1.31
N VAL A 35 -0.48 11.53 -0.82
CA VAL A 35 0.59 10.55 -0.54
C VAL A 35 0.24 9.19 -1.11
N VAL A 36 1.21 8.54 -1.74
CA VAL A 36 1.15 7.14 -2.14
C VAL A 36 2.12 6.33 -1.29
N HIS A 37 1.60 5.45 -0.45
CA HIS A 37 2.38 4.51 0.35
C HIS A 37 2.44 3.15 -0.36
N ALA A 38 3.57 2.86 -0.99
CA ALA A 38 3.80 1.65 -1.77
C ALA A 38 4.98 0.85 -1.20
N ILE A 39 4.91 0.53 0.10
CA ILE A 39 5.99 -0.10 0.87
C ILE A 39 5.52 -1.45 1.39
N ALA A 40 6.38 -2.47 1.29
CA ALA A 40 6.18 -3.77 1.92
C ALA A 40 7.53 -4.49 2.07
N PHE A 41 7.65 -5.24 3.13
CA PHE A 41 8.82 -6.08 3.41
C PHE A 41 8.43 -7.31 4.23
N SER A 42 9.01 -8.43 3.88
CA SER A 42 9.11 -9.62 4.73
C SER A 42 10.36 -10.40 4.37
N ASP A 43 10.87 -11.21 5.28
CA ASP A 43 11.94 -12.15 4.96
C ASP A 43 11.45 -13.14 3.90
N LYS A 44 12.15 -13.18 2.78
CA LYS A 44 11.80 -14.02 1.64
C LYS A 44 11.80 -15.51 1.98
N SER A 45 12.65 -15.95 2.90
CA SER A 45 12.76 -17.35 3.31
C SER A 45 11.49 -17.84 4.03
N GLU A 46 10.73 -16.93 4.65
CA GLU A 46 9.53 -17.24 5.40
C GLU A 46 8.20 -17.00 4.62
N LEU A 47 8.30 -16.49 3.39
CA LEU A 47 7.13 -16.36 2.51
C LEU A 47 6.67 -17.72 1.95
N SER A 48 7.56 -18.71 1.88
CA SER A 48 7.26 -20.06 1.43
C SER A 48 7.14 -21.03 2.60
N GLY A 49 6.48 -22.18 2.38
CA GLY A 49 6.25 -23.19 3.41
C GLY A 49 5.04 -22.87 4.29
N GLU A 50 5.05 -23.40 5.51
CA GLU A 50 3.92 -23.26 6.44
C GLU A 50 4.00 -21.93 7.20
N TYR A 51 2.89 -21.20 7.23
CA TYR A 51 2.75 -19.95 8.01
C TYR A 51 3.06 -20.15 9.51
N LEU A 52 2.78 -21.35 10.05
CA LEU A 52 3.07 -21.70 11.44
C LEU A 52 4.54 -21.53 11.83
N ASN A 53 5.44 -21.57 10.85
CA ASN A 53 6.89 -21.44 11.06
C ASN A 53 7.37 -19.98 11.00
N THR A 54 6.47 -19.00 10.89
CA THR A 54 6.82 -17.57 10.92
C THR A 54 7.47 -17.21 12.24
N THR A 55 8.69 -16.66 12.19
CA THR A 55 9.40 -16.21 13.38
C THR A 55 8.79 -14.94 13.96
N ARG A 56 8.97 -14.76 15.27
CA ARG A 56 8.51 -13.54 15.95
C ARG A 56 9.19 -12.30 15.38
N GLU A 57 10.47 -12.39 15.10
CA GLU A 57 11.30 -11.31 14.55
C GLU A 57 10.77 -10.86 13.20
N ASN A 58 10.57 -11.80 12.28
CA ASN A 58 10.05 -11.47 10.94
C ASN A 58 8.60 -10.98 11.01
N PHE A 59 7.76 -11.57 11.88
CA PHE A 59 6.39 -11.10 12.08
C PHE A 59 6.34 -9.62 12.51
N LEU A 60 7.10 -9.26 13.55
CA LEU A 60 7.15 -7.89 14.07
C LEU A 60 7.70 -6.92 13.02
N ARG A 61 8.77 -7.29 12.34
CA ARG A 61 9.39 -6.46 11.30
C ARG A 61 8.47 -6.28 10.10
N SER A 62 7.86 -7.36 9.61
CA SER A 62 6.90 -7.30 8.49
C SER A 62 5.70 -6.43 8.83
N MET A 63 5.14 -6.54 10.04
CA MET A 63 4.04 -5.71 10.50
C MET A 63 4.43 -4.23 10.63
N LEU A 64 5.62 -3.94 11.14
CA LEU A 64 6.13 -2.57 11.25
C LEU A 64 6.24 -1.93 9.86
N ILE A 65 6.94 -2.59 8.93
CA ILE A 65 7.22 -2.03 7.60
C ILE A 65 5.99 -2.05 6.69
N SER A 66 5.24 -3.15 6.67
CA SER A 66 4.19 -3.35 5.66
C SER A 66 2.79 -2.90 6.10
N CYS A 67 2.62 -2.54 7.38
CA CYS A 67 1.34 -2.09 7.92
C CYS A 67 1.50 -0.79 8.72
N PHE A 68 2.24 -0.81 9.84
CA PHE A 68 2.27 0.31 10.76
C PHE A 68 2.96 1.55 10.19
N SER A 69 3.93 1.39 9.29
CA SER A 69 4.57 2.50 8.59
C SER A 69 3.56 3.42 7.88
N PHE A 70 2.46 2.86 7.35
CA PHE A 70 1.39 3.68 6.76
C PHE A 70 0.72 4.59 7.80
N THR A 71 0.53 4.11 9.02
CA THR A 71 -0.01 4.92 10.11
C THR A 71 0.93 6.05 10.50
N GLU A 72 2.24 5.79 10.57
CA GLU A 72 3.23 6.83 10.86
C GLU A 72 3.35 7.84 9.72
N VAL A 73 3.40 7.38 8.48
CA VAL A 73 3.38 8.25 7.29
C VAL A 73 2.12 9.12 7.26
N ALA A 74 0.94 8.54 7.49
CA ALA A 74 -0.33 9.30 7.52
C ALA A 74 -0.34 10.36 8.62
N LYS A 75 0.19 10.04 9.80
CA LYS A 75 0.33 10.99 10.91
C LYS A 75 1.21 12.17 10.54
N GLU A 76 2.40 11.93 9.99
CA GLU A 76 3.32 13.00 9.62
C GLU A 76 2.81 13.80 8.40
N ALA A 77 2.28 13.10 7.38
CA ALA A 77 1.67 13.72 6.21
C ALA A 77 0.52 14.69 6.60
N SER A 78 -0.32 14.30 7.54
CA SER A 78 -1.47 15.12 7.98
C SER A 78 -1.11 16.48 8.58
N LYS A 79 0.17 16.71 8.91
CA LYS A 79 0.69 17.99 9.40
C LYS A 79 1.05 18.96 8.27
N VAL A 80 1.23 18.43 7.06
CA VAL A 80 1.67 19.17 5.87
C VAL A 80 0.72 18.99 4.67
N MET A 81 -0.38 18.26 4.85
CA MET A 81 -1.41 18.12 3.83
C MET A 81 -2.36 19.31 3.84
N LYS A 82 -2.80 19.70 2.65
CA LYS A 82 -3.93 20.61 2.48
C LYS A 82 -5.22 19.98 3.00
N GLU A 83 -6.18 20.82 3.35
CA GLU A 83 -7.55 20.37 3.55
C GLU A 83 -8.07 19.69 2.27
N GLY A 84 -8.70 18.53 2.41
CA GLY A 84 -9.18 17.75 1.25
C GLY A 84 -8.13 16.88 0.56
N GLY A 85 -6.95 16.69 1.14
CA GLY A 85 -5.91 15.82 0.59
C GLY A 85 -6.28 14.34 0.58
N SER A 86 -5.46 13.51 -0.08
CA SER A 86 -5.73 12.09 -0.24
C SER A 86 -4.51 11.21 0.04
N LEU A 87 -4.70 10.14 0.82
CA LEU A 87 -3.70 9.09 1.03
C LEU A 87 -4.18 7.78 0.42
N ILE A 88 -3.30 7.09 -0.30
CA ILE A 88 -3.55 5.72 -0.72
C ILE A 88 -2.41 4.80 -0.29
N THR A 89 -2.75 3.54 -0.03
CA THR A 89 -1.78 2.47 0.16
C THR A 89 -2.07 1.31 -0.78
N LEU A 90 -1.09 0.44 -1.01
CA LEU A 90 -1.24 -0.74 -1.86
C LEU A 90 -1.41 -2.00 -1.01
N SER A 91 -2.48 -2.72 -1.27
CA SER A 91 -2.81 -4.03 -0.70
C SER A 91 -2.77 -5.12 -1.77
N TYR A 92 -2.95 -6.36 -1.33
CA TYR A 92 -3.10 -7.52 -2.18
C TYR A 92 -3.88 -8.60 -1.42
N GLU A 93 -5.01 -9.03 -1.95
CA GLU A 93 -5.84 -10.19 -1.56
C GLU A 93 -5.79 -10.57 -0.07
N ALA A 94 -6.25 -9.64 0.78
CA ALA A 94 -6.17 -9.83 2.23
C ALA A 94 -7.25 -10.77 2.81
N ASN A 95 -8.24 -11.15 1.99
CA ASN A 95 -9.39 -11.96 2.41
C ASN A 95 -9.19 -13.46 2.18
N LYS A 96 -8.13 -13.87 1.50
CA LYS A 96 -7.84 -15.26 1.15
C LYS A 96 -6.43 -15.64 1.57
N ALA A 97 -6.23 -16.91 1.92
CA ALA A 97 -4.90 -17.45 2.13
C ALA A 97 -4.23 -17.72 0.78
N ILE A 98 -3.26 -16.89 0.42
CA ILE A 98 -2.52 -17.00 -0.84
C ILE A 98 -1.24 -17.83 -0.62
N PRO A 99 -1.00 -18.86 -1.43
CA PRO A 99 0.25 -19.63 -1.35
C PRO A 99 1.49 -18.74 -1.48
N ASN A 100 2.53 -19.02 -0.68
CA ASN A 100 3.79 -18.28 -0.66
C ASN A 100 3.65 -16.78 -0.32
N TYR A 101 2.60 -16.42 0.42
CA TYR A 101 2.38 -15.06 0.88
C TYR A 101 2.41 -14.92 2.42
N ASN A 102 2.06 -15.98 3.13
CA ASN A 102 2.19 -16.17 4.58
C ASN A 102 1.94 -14.89 5.42
N VAL A 103 2.94 -14.42 6.17
CA VAL A 103 2.84 -13.25 7.04
C VAL A 103 2.43 -11.96 6.27
N MET A 104 2.75 -11.86 4.99
CA MET A 104 2.34 -10.72 4.19
C MET A 104 0.83 -10.62 4.02
N GLY A 105 0.12 -11.74 3.91
CA GLY A 105 -1.36 -11.75 3.90
C GLY A 105 -1.92 -11.16 5.19
N VAL A 106 -1.35 -11.55 6.34
CA VAL A 106 -1.72 -10.99 7.65
C VAL A 106 -1.42 -9.49 7.74
N CYS A 107 -0.25 -9.07 7.25
CA CYS A 107 0.10 -7.63 7.20
C CYS A 107 -0.86 -6.84 6.33
N LYS A 108 -1.28 -7.39 5.18
CA LYS A 108 -2.21 -6.70 4.27
C LYS A 108 -3.63 -6.62 4.86
N ALA A 109 -4.10 -7.66 5.56
CA ALA A 109 -5.37 -7.61 6.29
C ALA A 109 -5.35 -6.53 7.39
N ALA A 110 -4.26 -6.44 8.15
CA ALA A 110 -4.08 -5.39 9.15
C ALA A 110 -3.99 -3.99 8.51
N LEU A 111 -3.30 -3.86 7.36
CA LEU A 111 -3.20 -2.61 6.60
C LEU A 111 -4.56 -2.14 6.12
N GLU A 112 -5.39 -3.01 5.54
CA GLU A 112 -6.74 -2.68 5.08
C GLU A 112 -7.65 -2.26 6.24
N SER A 113 -7.51 -2.90 7.40
CA SER A 113 -8.20 -2.46 8.61
C SER A 113 -7.75 -1.06 9.04
N SER A 114 -6.42 -0.78 9.02
CA SER A 114 -5.89 0.55 9.40
C SER A 114 -6.37 1.67 8.48
N VAL A 115 -6.62 1.41 7.20
CA VAL A 115 -7.21 2.39 6.26
C VAL A 115 -8.51 2.96 6.82
N LYS A 116 -9.39 2.12 7.37
CA LYS A 116 -10.70 2.55 7.92
C LYS A 116 -10.54 3.43 9.16
N TYR A 117 -9.60 3.09 10.05
CA TYR A 117 -9.32 3.90 11.25
C TYR A 117 -8.69 5.24 10.88
N LEU A 118 -7.72 5.24 9.96
CA LEU A 118 -7.11 6.48 9.47
C LEU A 118 -8.11 7.37 8.74
N ALA A 119 -9.00 6.79 7.92
CA ALA A 119 -10.07 7.52 7.24
C ALA A 119 -11.02 8.21 8.25
N ARG A 120 -11.39 7.51 9.33
CA ARG A 120 -12.21 8.08 10.42
C ARG A 120 -11.51 9.26 11.10
N ASP A 121 -10.22 9.10 11.41
CA ASP A 121 -9.47 10.09 12.17
C ASP A 121 -9.14 11.34 11.34
N LEU A 122 -8.78 11.15 10.07
CA LEU A 122 -8.37 12.22 9.14
C LEU A 122 -9.55 12.86 8.39
N GLY A 123 -10.68 12.18 8.31
CA GLY A 123 -11.90 12.68 7.64
C GLY A 123 -12.39 14.01 8.21
N LYS A 124 -12.15 14.31 9.49
CA LYS A 124 -12.45 15.61 10.13
C LYS A 124 -11.68 16.79 9.50
N LYS A 125 -10.56 16.50 8.82
CA LYS A 125 -9.76 17.47 8.08
C LYS A 125 -10.05 17.42 6.57
N GLY A 126 -11.09 16.68 6.15
CA GLY A 126 -11.40 16.45 4.74
C GLY A 126 -10.40 15.53 4.03
N VAL A 127 -9.42 14.95 4.74
CA VAL A 127 -8.42 14.06 4.15
C VAL A 127 -8.99 12.66 3.96
N ARG A 128 -8.95 12.16 2.74
CA ARG A 128 -9.42 10.83 2.36
C ARG A 128 -8.30 9.80 2.47
N VAL A 129 -8.62 8.59 2.90
CA VAL A 129 -7.66 7.49 3.04
C VAL A 129 -8.26 6.23 2.44
N ASN A 130 -7.60 5.66 1.44
CA ASN A 130 -8.07 4.47 0.74
C ASN A 130 -6.92 3.47 0.51
N ALA A 131 -7.24 2.26 0.13
CA ALA A 131 -6.29 1.28 -0.38
C ALA A 131 -6.68 0.81 -1.79
N ILE A 132 -5.67 0.45 -2.58
CA ILE A 132 -5.86 -0.31 -3.81
C ILE A 132 -5.41 -1.73 -3.53
N SER A 133 -6.32 -2.70 -3.61
CA SER A 133 -6.02 -4.13 -3.63
C SER A 133 -5.77 -4.52 -5.08
N ALA A 134 -4.50 -4.55 -5.48
CA ALA A 134 -4.10 -4.81 -6.85
C ALA A 134 -3.91 -6.31 -7.08
N GLY A 135 -4.38 -6.83 -8.22
CA GLY A 135 -4.01 -8.17 -8.68
C GLY A 135 -2.50 -8.29 -8.93
N PRO A 136 -2.00 -9.49 -9.22
CA PRO A 136 -0.57 -9.71 -9.38
C PRO A 136 -0.02 -8.96 -10.61
N ILE A 137 0.96 -8.09 -10.37
CA ILE A 137 1.67 -7.31 -11.38
C ILE A 137 3.15 -7.73 -11.40
N LYS A 138 3.75 -7.80 -12.57
CA LYS A 138 5.18 -8.11 -12.75
C LYS A 138 6.05 -6.95 -12.24
N THR A 139 6.40 -6.99 -10.96
CA THR A 139 7.30 -6.02 -10.31
C THR A 139 8.49 -6.73 -9.67
N LEU A 140 9.52 -5.96 -9.29
CA LEU A 140 10.64 -6.51 -8.53
C LEU A 140 10.18 -7.13 -7.20
N ALA A 141 9.22 -6.50 -6.52
CA ALA A 141 8.63 -7.03 -5.29
C ALA A 141 7.92 -8.37 -5.53
N ALA A 142 7.13 -8.49 -6.61
CA ALA A 142 6.45 -9.72 -6.98
C ALA A 142 7.44 -10.86 -7.33
N SER A 143 8.62 -10.55 -7.85
CA SER A 143 9.65 -11.56 -8.14
C SER A 143 10.22 -12.21 -6.87
N ALA A 144 10.04 -11.60 -5.70
CA ALA A 144 10.44 -12.16 -4.42
C ALA A 144 9.46 -13.23 -3.89
N ILE A 145 8.22 -13.24 -4.39
CA ILE A 145 7.19 -14.23 -4.05
C ILE A 145 7.55 -15.53 -4.77
N GLY A 146 7.64 -16.63 -4.01
CA GLY A 146 7.90 -17.96 -4.60
C GLY A 146 6.79 -18.33 -5.58
N ASP A 147 7.18 -18.95 -6.71
CA ASP A 147 6.26 -19.42 -7.75
C ASP A 147 5.34 -18.34 -8.37
N ALA A 148 5.90 -17.15 -8.59
CA ALA A 148 5.17 -16.02 -9.18
C ALA A 148 4.50 -16.38 -10.52
N LYS A 149 5.10 -17.28 -11.32
CA LYS A 149 4.52 -17.74 -12.58
C LYS A 149 3.19 -18.46 -12.38
N PHE A 150 3.10 -19.31 -11.35
CA PHE A 150 1.86 -19.99 -10.99
C PHE A 150 0.79 -18.97 -10.58
N LEU A 151 1.13 -18.00 -9.73
CA LEU A 151 0.19 -16.95 -9.30
C LEU A 151 -0.35 -16.13 -10.47
N TYR A 152 0.50 -15.74 -11.43
CA TYR A 152 0.05 -15.02 -12.63
C TYR A 152 -0.89 -15.85 -13.48
N LYS A 153 -0.55 -17.11 -13.73
CA LYS A 153 -1.39 -18.00 -14.53
C LYS A 153 -2.72 -18.31 -13.82
N TRP A 154 -2.66 -18.57 -12.52
CA TRP A 154 -3.85 -18.79 -11.71
C TRP A 154 -4.81 -17.60 -11.77
N ASN A 155 -4.30 -16.39 -11.55
CA ASN A 155 -5.13 -15.18 -11.58
C ASN A 155 -5.72 -14.93 -12.98
N GLU A 156 -4.94 -15.11 -14.04
CA GLU A 156 -5.42 -15.01 -15.42
C GLU A 156 -6.58 -15.98 -15.69
N ASP A 157 -6.45 -17.22 -15.27
CA ASP A 157 -7.45 -18.26 -15.51
C ASP A 157 -8.74 -18.05 -14.68
N HIS A 158 -8.62 -17.45 -13.49
CA HIS A 158 -9.75 -17.31 -12.55
C HIS A 158 -10.35 -15.90 -12.52
N SER A 159 -9.67 -14.87 -13.02
CA SER A 159 -10.25 -13.53 -13.12
C SER A 159 -11.37 -13.48 -14.16
N LEU A 160 -12.34 -12.58 -13.96
CA LEU A 160 -13.49 -12.44 -14.88
C LEU A 160 -13.06 -11.91 -16.25
N LEU A 161 -12.08 -11.00 -16.30
CA LEU A 161 -11.56 -10.46 -17.56
C LEU A 161 -10.55 -11.37 -18.26
N LYS A 162 -10.21 -12.54 -17.67
CA LYS A 162 -9.26 -13.52 -18.23
C LYS A 162 -7.91 -12.94 -18.57
N ARG A 163 -7.44 -11.97 -17.78
CA ARG A 163 -6.14 -11.35 -17.89
C ARG A 163 -5.62 -10.93 -16.51
N ASN A 164 -4.33 -10.73 -16.39
CA ASN A 164 -3.79 -9.99 -15.26
C ASN A 164 -3.95 -8.48 -15.48
N VAL A 165 -3.97 -7.74 -14.40
CA VAL A 165 -3.84 -6.28 -14.43
C VAL A 165 -2.41 -5.86 -14.68
N ASP A 166 -2.23 -4.64 -15.18
CA ASP A 166 -0.93 -4.04 -15.38
C ASP A 166 -0.75 -2.75 -14.56
N ILE A 167 0.40 -2.11 -14.70
CA ILE A 167 0.72 -0.86 -13.98
C ILE A 167 -0.21 0.29 -14.36
N HIS A 168 -0.78 0.29 -15.57
CA HIS A 168 -1.69 1.34 -16.03
C HIS A 168 -3.08 1.16 -15.41
N ASP A 169 -3.58 -0.09 -15.29
CA ASP A 169 -4.83 -0.37 -14.61
C ASP A 169 -4.80 0.17 -13.16
N VAL A 170 -3.70 -0.10 -12.44
CA VAL A 170 -3.51 0.36 -11.06
C VAL A 170 -3.25 1.87 -10.99
N GLY A 171 -2.45 2.41 -11.91
CA GLY A 171 -2.15 3.84 -12.01
C GLY A 171 -3.39 4.68 -12.27
N ASN A 172 -4.28 4.24 -13.16
CA ASN A 172 -5.55 4.92 -13.44
C ASN A 172 -6.48 4.92 -12.22
N SER A 173 -6.54 3.81 -11.49
CA SER A 173 -7.31 3.74 -10.24
C SER A 173 -6.71 4.62 -9.14
N ALA A 174 -5.37 4.69 -9.07
CA ALA A 174 -4.69 5.61 -8.17
C ALA A 174 -5.00 7.06 -8.51
N LEU A 175 -4.96 7.44 -9.80
CA LEU A 175 -5.32 8.78 -10.26
C LEU A 175 -6.77 9.13 -9.87
N TYR A 176 -7.72 8.22 -10.06
CA TYR A 176 -9.10 8.40 -9.61
C TYR A 176 -9.18 8.68 -8.11
N LEU A 177 -8.59 7.80 -7.27
CA LEU A 177 -8.67 7.93 -5.80
C LEU A 177 -7.94 9.16 -5.25
N LEU A 178 -6.91 9.64 -5.95
CA LEU A 178 -6.13 10.82 -5.54
C LEU A 178 -6.73 12.14 -6.01
N SER A 179 -7.60 12.10 -7.02
CA SER A 179 -8.23 13.30 -7.60
C SER A 179 -9.58 13.62 -6.96
N ASP A 180 -10.15 14.79 -7.31
CA ASP A 180 -11.46 15.25 -6.88
C ASP A 180 -12.62 14.37 -7.40
N LEU A 181 -12.36 13.53 -8.39
CA LEU A 181 -13.34 12.55 -8.88
C LEU A 181 -13.79 11.57 -7.79
N ALA A 182 -12.95 11.36 -6.78
CA ALA A 182 -13.21 10.46 -5.65
C ALA A 182 -13.55 11.21 -4.35
N ASN A 183 -14.07 12.44 -4.40
CA ASN A 183 -14.34 13.23 -3.19
C ASN A 183 -15.29 12.59 -2.19
N GLY A 184 -16.17 11.69 -2.62
CA GLY A 184 -17.06 10.91 -1.76
C GLY A 184 -16.49 9.56 -1.32
N VAL A 185 -15.21 9.23 -1.62
CA VAL A 185 -14.62 7.91 -1.39
C VAL A 185 -13.52 7.98 -0.33
N THR A 186 -13.77 7.38 0.83
CA THR A 186 -12.77 7.24 1.92
C THR A 186 -13.03 5.97 2.73
N GLY A 187 -11.99 5.35 3.25
CA GLY A 187 -12.07 4.07 3.96
C GLY A 187 -12.30 2.87 3.03
N GLU A 188 -12.13 3.06 1.74
CA GLU A 188 -12.38 2.08 0.67
C GLU A 188 -11.16 1.18 0.44
N ILE A 189 -11.44 -0.09 0.18
CA ILE A 189 -10.48 -1.05 -0.38
C ILE A 189 -10.91 -1.29 -1.82
N HIS A 190 -10.25 -0.60 -2.75
CA HIS A 190 -10.59 -0.60 -4.16
C HIS A 190 -9.88 -1.74 -4.89
N TYR A 191 -10.62 -2.74 -5.34
CA TYR A 191 -10.07 -3.89 -6.04
C TYR A 191 -9.77 -3.57 -7.49
N VAL A 192 -8.52 -3.81 -7.90
CA VAL A 192 -8.02 -3.67 -9.28
C VAL A 192 -7.31 -4.96 -9.64
N ASP A 193 -8.08 -6.02 -9.94
CA ASP A 193 -7.60 -7.40 -10.05
C ASP A 193 -8.21 -8.17 -11.24
N ALA A 194 -8.81 -7.44 -12.18
CA ALA A 194 -9.53 -8.00 -13.33
C ALA A 194 -10.76 -8.87 -12.93
N GLY A 195 -11.32 -8.63 -11.73
CA GLY A 195 -12.46 -9.37 -11.22
C GLY A 195 -12.07 -10.74 -10.64
N TYR A 196 -10.93 -10.84 -9.97
CA TYR A 196 -10.51 -12.06 -9.27
C TYR A 196 -11.15 -12.18 -7.88
N ASN A 197 -11.37 -11.05 -7.19
CA ASN A 197 -11.97 -11.01 -5.85
C ASN A 197 -13.43 -11.47 -5.85
#